data_b1b8d0c64e74370c93abf2eabae852b7
#
_entry.id   b1b8d0c64e74370c93abf2eabae852b7
#
_cell.length_a   1.000
_cell.length_b   1.000
_cell.length_c   1.000
_cell.angle_alpha   90.00
_cell.angle_beta   90.00
_cell.angle_gamma   90.00
#
_symmetry.space_group_name_H-M   'P 1'
#
loop_
_entity.id
_entity.type
_entity.pdbx_description
1 polymer ?
#
loop_
_entity_poly.entity_id
_entity_poly.type
_entity_poly.pdbx_seq_one_letter_code
_entity_poly.pdbx_strand_id
1 'polypeptide(L)'
;MIRSLVYSAARMAATLALLAPIGSARAHATLDLREAPAGSYQKLAVRIGHGCEGTPTRVVRVRIPDGVTSVKLQPKPGWKAGVVREKLATPQTDTHGKSITEVVREAFWRGGKLDDDAFDEFAMQVKLPETPDTTLYFPVVQECDRGVHRWIQIPEAGKSGRELKEPAPALRLGAPQKH
;
A
#
# COMPACT_ATOMS: atom_id res chain seq x y z
N MET A 1 -13.36 68.94 10.89
CA MET A 1 -12.41 68.13 10.09
C MET A 1 -11.91 66.90 10.88
N ILE A 2 -12.82 66.03 11.45
CA ILE A 2 -12.41 64.84 12.24
C ILE A 2 -13.18 63.57 11.80
N ARG A 3 -13.80 63.52 10.63
CA ARG A 3 -14.57 62.37 10.18
C ARG A 3 -13.95 61.48 9.08
N SER A 4 -12.73 61.84 8.59
CA SER A 4 -12.12 61.12 7.46
C SER A 4 -11.02 60.13 7.83
N LEU A 5 -10.61 60.01 9.11
CA LEU A 5 -9.50 59.17 9.54
C LEU A 5 -9.90 57.77 10.06
N VAL A 6 -11.20 57.52 10.25
CA VAL A 6 -11.68 56.25 10.84
C VAL A 6 -11.93 55.18 9.82
N TYR A 7 -12.09 55.52 8.53
CA TYR A 7 -12.38 54.52 7.47
C TYR A 7 -11.17 53.85 6.81
N SER A 8 -9.95 54.37 7.04
CA SER A 8 -8.74 53.82 6.44
C SER A 8 -8.13 52.66 7.26
N ALA A 9 -8.42 52.54 8.55
CA ALA A 9 -7.86 51.48 9.38
C ALA A 9 -8.62 50.16 9.29
N ALA A 10 -9.88 50.17 8.84
CA ALA A 10 -10.72 48.97 8.76
C ALA A 10 -10.50 48.12 7.49
N ARG A 11 -9.80 48.62 6.48
CA ARG A 11 -9.57 47.91 5.21
C ARG A 11 -8.27 47.09 5.17
N MET A 12 -7.37 47.25 6.14
CA MET A 12 -6.08 46.55 6.16
C MET A 12 -6.06 45.26 6.98
N ALA A 13 -7.14 44.96 7.70
CA ALA A 13 -7.24 43.75 8.54
C ALA A 13 -7.86 42.53 7.84
N ALA A 14 -8.33 42.65 6.58
CA ALA A 14 -9.11 41.60 5.91
C ALA A 14 -8.30 40.69 4.98
N THR A 15 -6.98 40.91 4.78
CA THR A 15 -6.18 40.19 3.78
C THR A 15 -5.17 39.18 4.38
N LEU A 16 -5.20 38.91 5.67
CA LEU A 16 -4.21 38.03 6.34
C LEU A 16 -4.77 36.65 6.74
N ALA A 17 -5.90 36.22 6.22
CA ALA A 17 -6.60 35.02 6.73
C ALA A 17 -6.71 33.84 5.77
N LEU A 18 -5.82 33.69 4.77
CA LEU A 18 -5.90 32.58 3.78
C LEU A 18 -4.57 31.86 3.48
N LEU A 19 -3.69 31.78 4.45
CA LEU A 19 -2.56 30.82 4.40
C LEU A 19 -2.89 29.68 5.36
N ALA A 20 -3.99 28.95 5.10
CA ALA A 20 -4.15 27.63 5.67
C ALA A 20 -3.02 26.75 5.09
N PRO A 21 -2.23 26.05 5.93
CA PRO A 21 -1.26 25.10 5.42
C PRO A 21 -2.05 24.08 4.59
N ILE A 22 -1.76 24.00 3.30
CA ILE A 22 -2.22 22.91 2.44
C ILE A 22 -1.54 21.68 3.03
N GLY A 23 -2.24 20.97 3.91
CA GLY A 23 -1.79 19.70 4.43
C GLY A 23 -1.53 18.82 3.21
N SER A 24 -0.28 18.42 2.99
CA SER A 24 0.08 17.48 1.95
C SER A 24 -0.78 16.23 2.13
N ALA A 25 -1.72 16.02 1.24
CA ALA A 25 -2.48 14.77 1.18
C ALA A 25 -1.45 13.66 0.94
N ARG A 26 -1.07 12.95 2.01
CA ARG A 26 -0.16 11.81 1.90
C ARG A 26 -0.97 10.67 1.32
N ALA A 27 -0.88 10.47 0.03
CA ALA A 27 -1.40 9.29 -0.62
C ALA A 27 -0.46 8.12 -0.31
N HIS A 28 -0.81 7.33 0.72
CA HIS A 28 -0.08 6.12 1.09
C HIS A 28 -0.31 5.02 0.06
N ALA A 29 0.65 4.10 -0.08
CA ALA A 29 0.35 2.82 -0.72
C ALA A 29 -0.75 2.11 0.07
N THR A 30 -1.76 1.58 -0.60
CA THR A 30 -2.93 0.93 0.02
C THR A 30 -3.27 -0.37 -0.70
N LEU A 31 -4.08 -1.23 -0.06
CA LEU A 31 -4.76 -2.32 -0.75
C LEU A 31 -6.16 -1.87 -1.19
N ASP A 32 -6.65 -2.44 -2.29
CA ASP A 32 -8.03 -2.27 -2.77
C ASP A 32 -9.06 -2.86 -1.80
N LEU A 33 -8.68 -3.90 -1.02
CA LEU A 33 -9.48 -4.50 0.04
C LEU A 33 -8.90 -4.16 1.41
N ARG A 34 -9.78 -3.90 2.39
CA ARG A 34 -9.42 -3.70 3.80
C ARG A 34 -9.69 -4.93 4.65
N GLU A 35 -10.61 -5.78 4.19
CA GLU A 35 -11.00 -7.02 4.88
C GLU A 35 -11.32 -8.09 3.85
N ALA A 36 -11.00 -9.36 4.19
CA ALA A 36 -11.34 -10.52 3.38
C ALA A 36 -11.54 -11.75 4.29
N PRO A 37 -12.34 -12.75 3.88
CA PRO A 37 -12.51 -13.98 4.64
C PRO A 37 -11.19 -14.77 4.76
N ALA A 38 -10.89 -15.28 5.96
CA ALA A 38 -9.77 -16.20 6.17
C ALA A 38 -9.92 -17.43 5.27
N GLY A 39 -8.80 -17.99 4.79
CA GLY A 39 -8.75 -19.18 3.94
C GLY A 39 -9.26 -18.98 2.51
N SER A 40 -9.70 -17.79 2.13
CA SER A 40 -10.26 -17.53 0.79
C SER A 40 -9.20 -17.21 -0.26
N TYR A 41 -9.55 -17.42 -1.55
CA TYR A 41 -8.81 -16.86 -2.67
C TYR A 41 -9.27 -15.43 -2.91
N GLN A 42 -8.33 -14.50 -2.98
CA GLN A 42 -8.62 -13.09 -3.24
C GLN A 42 -7.77 -12.52 -4.37
N LYS A 43 -8.36 -11.63 -5.16
CA LYS A 43 -7.60 -10.65 -5.92
C LYS A 43 -7.27 -9.50 -4.97
N LEU A 44 -6.00 -9.21 -4.79
CA LEU A 44 -5.53 -8.03 -4.07
C LEU A 44 -4.79 -7.12 -5.04
N ALA A 45 -5.02 -5.82 -4.94
CA ALA A 45 -4.27 -4.84 -5.71
C ALA A 45 -3.62 -3.82 -4.77
N VAL A 46 -2.31 -3.66 -4.90
CA VAL A 46 -1.59 -2.56 -4.28
C VAL A 46 -1.78 -1.32 -5.15
N ARG A 47 -2.37 -0.28 -4.57
CA ARG A 47 -2.55 1.02 -5.23
C ARG A 47 -1.38 1.93 -4.86
N ILE A 48 -0.73 2.50 -5.88
CA ILE A 48 0.25 3.57 -5.78
C ILE A 48 -0.41 4.84 -6.30
N GLY A 49 -0.48 5.87 -5.46
CA GLY A 49 -1.25 7.09 -5.74
C GLY A 49 -0.45 8.26 -6.29
N HIS A 50 0.88 8.17 -6.32
CA HIS A 50 1.78 9.19 -6.84
C HIS A 50 3.20 8.63 -7.01
N GLY A 51 4.10 9.39 -7.61
CA GLY A 51 5.53 9.07 -7.67
C GLY A 51 6.30 9.46 -6.40
N CYS A 52 7.58 9.72 -6.54
CA CYS A 52 8.45 10.19 -5.46
C CYS A 52 9.14 11.48 -5.89
N GLU A 53 9.10 12.52 -5.06
CA GLU A 53 9.79 13.79 -5.33
C GLU A 53 9.51 14.37 -6.73
N GLY A 54 8.26 14.28 -7.20
CA GLY A 54 7.86 14.75 -8.52
C GLY A 54 8.38 13.89 -9.67
N THR A 55 8.83 12.66 -9.42
CA THR A 55 9.35 11.76 -10.46
C THR A 55 8.56 10.46 -10.53
N PRO A 56 8.48 9.84 -11.73
CA PRO A 56 7.66 8.66 -11.94
C PRO A 56 8.20 7.43 -11.20
N THR A 57 7.28 6.55 -10.76
CA THR A 57 7.57 5.23 -10.22
C THR A 57 8.05 4.29 -11.33
N ARG A 58 9.10 3.54 -11.05
CA ARG A 58 9.75 2.56 -11.95
C ARG A 58 9.69 1.13 -11.45
N VAL A 59 9.65 0.95 -10.13
CA VAL A 59 9.59 -0.37 -9.51
C VAL A 59 8.61 -0.34 -8.35
N VAL A 60 7.79 -1.39 -8.25
CA VAL A 60 6.96 -1.68 -7.09
C VAL A 60 7.28 -3.08 -6.63
N ARG A 61 7.68 -3.24 -5.36
CA ARG A 61 7.93 -4.51 -4.69
C ARG A 61 7.00 -4.68 -3.53
N VAL A 62 6.41 -5.83 -3.40
CA VAL A 62 5.46 -6.18 -2.34
C VAL A 62 5.97 -7.41 -1.62
N ARG A 63 6.29 -7.28 -0.33
CA ARG A 63 6.59 -8.44 0.51
C ARG A 63 5.31 -9.20 0.80
N ILE A 64 5.35 -10.50 0.57
CA ILE A 64 4.23 -11.39 0.84
C ILE A 64 4.32 -11.88 2.29
N PRO A 65 3.29 -11.65 3.13
CA PRO A 65 3.29 -12.08 4.51
C PRO A 65 3.22 -13.61 4.63
N ASP A 66 3.69 -14.12 5.77
CA ASP A 66 3.65 -15.56 6.06
C ASP A 66 2.21 -16.10 6.03
N GLY A 67 2.06 -17.33 5.58
CA GLY A 67 0.76 -18.00 5.44
C GLY A 67 0.02 -17.67 4.14
N VAL A 68 0.37 -16.60 3.44
CA VAL A 68 -0.17 -16.31 2.10
C VAL A 68 0.49 -17.22 1.07
N THR A 69 -0.36 -17.91 0.28
CA THR A 69 0.08 -18.90 -0.72
C THR A 69 -0.55 -18.65 -2.08
N SER A 70 -0.24 -19.48 -3.07
CA SER A 70 -0.85 -19.45 -4.42
C SER A 70 -0.77 -18.07 -5.10
N VAL A 71 0.35 -17.36 -4.90
CA VAL A 71 0.56 -16.02 -5.46
C VAL A 71 0.71 -16.08 -6.98
N LYS A 72 -0.22 -15.43 -7.70
CA LYS A 72 -0.20 -15.27 -9.16
C LYS A 72 -0.35 -13.80 -9.50
N LEU A 73 0.60 -13.24 -10.25
CA LEU A 73 0.56 -11.84 -10.63
C LEU A 73 -0.31 -11.63 -11.86
N GLN A 74 -1.09 -10.57 -11.86
CA GLN A 74 -1.78 -10.12 -13.06
C GLN A 74 -0.77 -9.51 -14.03
N PRO A 75 -0.73 -9.94 -15.31
CA PRO A 75 0.06 -9.27 -16.33
C PRO A 75 -0.32 -7.79 -16.42
N LYS A 76 0.67 -6.92 -16.52
CA LYS A 76 0.47 -5.46 -16.59
C LYS A 76 1.22 -4.91 -17.80
N PRO A 77 0.53 -4.28 -18.79
CA PRO A 77 1.18 -3.70 -19.95
C PRO A 77 2.28 -2.71 -19.55
N GLY A 78 3.42 -2.77 -20.23
CA GLY A 78 4.57 -1.92 -19.96
C GLY A 78 5.41 -2.31 -18.73
N TRP A 79 4.97 -3.30 -17.92
CA TRP A 79 5.67 -3.74 -16.73
C TRP A 79 6.11 -5.21 -16.84
N LYS A 80 7.31 -5.51 -16.40
CA LYS A 80 7.79 -6.87 -16.20
C LYS A 80 7.45 -7.29 -14.76
N ALA A 81 6.48 -8.19 -14.62
CA ALA A 81 6.10 -8.77 -13.33
C ALA A 81 6.90 -10.04 -13.04
N GLY A 82 7.19 -10.30 -11.76
CA GLY A 82 7.88 -11.50 -11.32
C GLY A 82 7.79 -11.70 -9.80
N VAL A 83 8.25 -12.86 -9.34
CA VAL A 83 8.26 -13.21 -7.92
C VAL A 83 9.64 -13.67 -7.48
N VAL A 84 9.97 -13.40 -6.22
CA VAL A 84 11.12 -14.01 -5.52
C VAL A 84 10.58 -15.13 -4.65
N ARG A 85 11.19 -16.33 -4.77
CA ARG A 85 10.84 -17.53 -4.00
C ARG A 85 11.92 -17.83 -2.98
N GLU A 86 11.51 -18.42 -1.88
CA GLU A 86 12.38 -18.90 -0.82
C GLU A 86 12.05 -20.37 -0.55
N LYS A 87 13.07 -21.20 -0.43
CA LYS A 87 12.93 -22.59 -0.01
C LYS A 87 12.59 -22.65 1.47
N LEU A 88 11.59 -23.45 1.81
CA LEU A 88 11.25 -23.71 3.20
C LEU A 88 12.27 -24.68 3.80
N ALA A 89 12.72 -24.38 5.03
CA ALA A 89 13.58 -25.30 5.79
C ALA A 89 12.88 -26.63 6.08
N THR A 90 11.55 -26.56 6.31
CA THR A 90 10.69 -27.73 6.49
C THR A 90 9.53 -27.64 5.50
N PRO A 91 9.32 -28.66 4.65
CA PRO A 91 8.18 -28.71 3.76
C PRO A 91 6.85 -28.58 4.53
N GLN A 92 5.91 -27.83 4.00
CA GLN A 92 4.56 -27.72 4.51
C GLN A 92 3.60 -28.52 3.61
N THR A 93 2.43 -28.88 4.12
CA THR A 93 1.41 -29.54 3.32
C THR A 93 0.24 -28.58 3.13
N ASP A 94 -0.23 -28.41 1.89
CA ASP A 94 -1.42 -27.63 1.61
C ASP A 94 -2.71 -28.40 1.98
N THR A 95 -3.86 -27.74 1.87
CA THR A 95 -5.18 -28.32 2.16
C THR A 95 -5.56 -29.50 1.25
N HIS A 96 -4.80 -29.72 0.17
CA HIS A 96 -4.99 -30.85 -0.78
C HIS A 96 -3.94 -31.95 -0.62
N GLY A 97 -3.13 -31.93 0.47
CA GLY A 97 -2.09 -32.92 0.73
C GLY A 97 -0.83 -32.74 -0.11
N LYS A 98 -0.71 -31.66 -0.88
CA LYS A 98 0.49 -31.41 -1.71
C LYS A 98 1.59 -30.78 -0.87
N SER A 99 2.82 -31.30 -1.01
CA SER A 99 4.00 -30.74 -0.36
C SER A 99 4.39 -29.39 -0.99
N ILE A 100 4.50 -28.37 -0.15
CA ILE A 100 5.00 -27.04 -0.47
C ILE A 100 6.43 -26.95 0.05
N THR A 101 7.41 -26.86 -0.84
CA THR A 101 8.83 -26.73 -0.52
C THR A 101 9.37 -25.32 -0.72
N GLU A 102 8.60 -24.46 -1.39
CA GLU A 102 8.96 -23.07 -1.68
C GLU A 102 7.75 -22.15 -1.50
N VAL A 103 8.01 -20.94 -1.00
CA VAL A 103 6.99 -19.89 -0.88
C VAL A 103 7.44 -18.64 -1.62
N VAL A 104 6.47 -17.85 -2.08
CA VAL A 104 6.75 -16.53 -2.63
C VAL A 104 6.96 -15.57 -1.46
N ARG A 105 8.10 -14.89 -1.45
CA ARG A 105 8.42 -13.87 -0.43
C ARG A 105 8.23 -12.46 -0.93
N GLU A 106 8.39 -12.25 -2.23
CA GLU A 106 8.20 -10.92 -2.84
C GLU A 106 7.53 -11.07 -4.20
N ALA A 107 6.61 -10.18 -4.48
CA ALA A 107 6.08 -9.90 -5.81
C ALA A 107 6.65 -8.56 -6.29
N PHE A 108 7.00 -8.44 -7.56
CA PHE A 108 7.51 -7.18 -8.09
C PHE A 108 6.99 -6.88 -9.51
N TRP A 109 6.91 -5.59 -9.81
CA TRP A 109 6.69 -5.04 -11.14
C TRP A 109 7.77 -4.00 -11.41
N ARG A 110 8.43 -4.09 -12.57
CA ARG A 110 9.55 -3.20 -12.92
C ARG A 110 9.58 -2.89 -14.41
N GLY A 111 10.28 -1.80 -14.77
CA GLY A 111 10.54 -1.40 -16.17
C GLY A 111 9.40 -0.61 -16.80
N GLY A 112 8.29 -0.42 -16.09
CA GLY A 112 7.23 0.49 -16.50
C GLY A 112 7.47 1.93 -16.07
N LYS A 113 6.45 2.77 -16.26
CA LYS A 113 6.43 4.16 -15.85
C LYS A 113 5.04 4.49 -15.32
N LEU A 114 4.96 4.95 -14.07
CA LEU A 114 3.77 5.57 -13.50
C LEU A 114 4.13 7.01 -13.15
N ASP A 115 3.54 7.96 -13.85
CA ASP A 115 3.82 9.38 -13.66
C ASP A 115 3.38 9.86 -12.26
N ASP A 116 3.98 10.93 -11.77
CA ASP A 116 3.78 11.43 -10.40
C ASP A 116 2.34 11.88 -10.13
N ASP A 117 1.67 12.39 -11.15
CA ASP A 117 0.29 12.87 -11.11
C ASP A 117 -0.77 11.79 -11.43
N ALA A 118 -0.33 10.53 -11.58
CA ALA A 118 -1.20 9.40 -11.88
C ALA A 118 -1.21 8.37 -10.74
N PHE A 119 -2.28 7.59 -10.66
CA PHE A 119 -2.32 6.40 -9.81
C PHE A 119 -2.42 5.12 -10.65
N ASP A 120 -1.98 4.01 -10.06
CA ASP A 120 -2.12 2.70 -10.71
C ASP A 120 -2.21 1.58 -9.67
N GLU A 121 -2.69 0.41 -10.12
CA GLU A 121 -2.86 -0.79 -9.29
C GLU A 121 -1.99 -1.94 -9.78
N PHE A 122 -1.35 -2.61 -8.83
CA PHE A 122 -0.47 -3.76 -9.05
C PHE A 122 -1.13 -4.99 -8.43
N ALA A 123 -1.81 -5.76 -9.29
CA ALA A 123 -2.73 -6.80 -8.83
C ALA A 123 -2.11 -8.19 -8.82
N MET A 124 -2.53 -8.99 -7.84
CA MET A 124 -2.19 -10.39 -7.68
C MET A 124 -3.37 -11.19 -7.15
N GLN A 125 -3.46 -12.47 -7.52
CA GLN A 125 -4.32 -13.43 -6.87
C GLN A 125 -3.52 -14.15 -5.79
N VAL A 126 -4.12 -14.35 -4.62
CA VAL A 126 -3.50 -15.04 -3.49
C VAL A 126 -4.51 -15.95 -2.80
N LYS A 127 -4.03 -16.98 -2.09
CA LYS A 127 -4.80 -17.69 -1.07
C LYS A 127 -4.38 -17.17 0.30
N LEU A 128 -5.34 -16.68 1.07
CA LEU A 128 -5.15 -16.17 2.44
C LEU A 128 -5.05 -17.32 3.44
N PRO A 129 -4.33 -17.16 4.58
CA PRO A 129 -4.26 -18.16 5.64
C PRO A 129 -5.60 -18.31 6.35
N GLU A 130 -5.79 -19.47 6.97
CA GLU A 130 -7.02 -19.82 7.72
C GLU A 130 -6.96 -19.33 9.18
N THR A 131 -6.49 -18.09 9.39
CA THR A 131 -6.33 -17.47 10.71
C THR A 131 -7.25 -16.25 10.83
N PRO A 132 -8.53 -16.41 11.18
CA PRO A 132 -9.45 -15.29 11.33
C PRO A 132 -8.97 -14.33 12.44
N ASP A 133 -9.50 -13.11 12.43
CA ASP A 133 -9.21 -12.02 13.38
C ASP A 133 -7.75 -11.59 13.42
N THR A 134 -6.96 -11.95 12.41
CA THR A 134 -5.58 -11.47 12.22
C THR A 134 -5.50 -10.35 11.19
N THR A 135 -4.45 -9.54 11.27
CA THR A 135 -4.14 -8.53 10.25
C THR A 135 -2.86 -8.89 9.54
N LEU A 136 -2.94 -9.03 8.22
CA LEU A 136 -1.79 -9.22 7.35
C LEU A 136 -1.27 -7.87 6.88
N TYR A 137 0.02 -7.66 6.96
CA TYR A 137 0.70 -6.48 6.44
C TYR A 137 1.47 -6.85 5.18
N PHE A 138 1.35 -6.01 4.14
CA PHE A 138 2.02 -6.17 2.86
C PHE A 138 3.02 -5.01 2.67
N PRO A 139 4.23 -5.08 3.25
CA PRO A 139 5.22 -4.04 3.08
C PRO A 139 5.51 -3.79 1.60
N VAL A 140 5.52 -2.52 1.20
CA VAL A 140 5.75 -2.11 -0.19
C VAL A 140 6.97 -1.21 -0.26
N VAL A 141 7.84 -1.46 -1.24
CA VAL A 141 8.91 -0.56 -1.64
C VAL A 141 8.58 -0.03 -3.03
N GLN A 142 8.50 1.28 -3.14
CA GLN A 142 8.25 2.02 -4.37
C GLN A 142 9.52 2.77 -4.75
N GLU A 143 10.13 2.40 -5.90
CA GLU A 143 11.34 3.04 -6.40
C GLU A 143 10.99 3.93 -7.59
N CYS A 144 11.41 5.19 -7.55
CA CYS A 144 11.18 6.17 -8.60
C CYS A 144 12.48 6.50 -9.35
N ASP A 145 12.42 7.38 -10.36
CA ASP A 145 13.62 7.90 -11.02
C ASP A 145 14.51 8.67 -10.01
N ARG A 146 13.89 9.33 -9.03
CA ARG A 146 14.52 9.90 -7.85
C ARG A 146 13.69 9.56 -6.62
N GLY A 147 14.35 9.22 -5.52
CA GLY A 147 13.68 8.88 -4.27
C GLY A 147 13.10 7.46 -4.24
N VAL A 148 12.78 7.05 -3.03
CA VAL A 148 12.18 5.74 -2.70
C VAL A 148 11.22 5.93 -1.56
N HIS A 149 9.99 5.44 -1.69
CA HIS A 149 9.09 5.27 -0.56
C HIS A 149 9.16 3.85 -0.01
N ARG A 150 9.19 3.76 1.33
CA ARG A 150 9.23 2.48 2.05
C ARG A 150 7.99 2.35 2.93
N TRP A 151 6.87 2.00 2.32
CA TRP A 151 5.59 1.72 2.98
C TRP A 151 5.68 0.40 3.75
N ILE A 152 6.51 0.37 4.81
CA ILE A 152 6.88 -0.86 5.52
C ILE A 152 6.63 -0.82 7.02
N GLN A 153 6.20 0.33 7.56
CA GLN A 153 5.99 0.49 8.98
C GLN A 153 4.73 -0.27 9.44
N ILE A 154 4.90 -1.12 10.43
CA ILE A 154 3.82 -1.89 11.05
C ILE A 154 3.57 -1.29 12.44
N PRO A 155 2.31 -0.96 12.80
CA PRO A 155 2.00 -0.43 14.11
C PRO A 155 2.30 -1.47 15.19
N GLU A 156 2.74 -1.02 16.36
CA GLU A 156 2.85 -1.86 17.53
C GLU A 156 1.46 -2.40 17.94
N ALA A 157 1.44 -3.56 18.58
CA ALA A 157 0.19 -4.19 19.02
C ALA A 157 -0.66 -3.22 19.86
N GLY A 158 -1.93 -3.05 19.48
CA GLY A 158 -2.87 -2.14 20.13
C GLY A 158 -2.72 -0.66 19.79
N LYS A 159 -1.74 -0.28 18.94
CA LYS A 159 -1.58 1.12 18.48
C LYS A 159 -2.21 1.34 17.10
N SER A 160 -2.66 2.58 16.86
CA SER A 160 -3.14 3.00 15.55
C SER A 160 -1.97 3.24 14.59
N GLY A 161 -2.10 2.78 13.33
CA GLY A 161 -1.16 3.10 12.26
C GLY A 161 -1.26 4.52 11.70
N ARG A 162 -2.18 5.35 12.21
CA ARG A 162 -2.46 6.70 11.67
C ARG A 162 -1.27 7.67 11.80
N GLU A 163 -0.42 7.45 12.79
CA GLU A 163 0.74 8.30 13.07
C GLU A 163 2.00 7.88 12.30
N LEU A 164 1.95 6.73 11.63
CA LEU A 164 3.07 6.22 10.84
C LEU A 164 3.22 7.06 9.56
N LYS A 165 4.47 7.35 9.21
CA LYS A 165 4.77 8.15 8.00
C LYS A 165 4.60 7.35 6.72
N GLU A 166 5.01 6.09 6.74
CA GLU A 166 5.00 5.16 5.62
C GLU A 166 4.48 3.78 6.06
N PRO A 167 3.17 3.70 6.44
CA PRO A 167 2.59 2.47 6.94
C PRO A 167 2.50 1.40 5.85
N ALA A 168 2.74 0.15 6.22
CA ALA A 168 2.51 -0.98 5.33
C ALA A 168 1.01 -1.15 5.08
N PRO A 169 0.58 -1.37 3.82
CA PRO A 169 -0.79 -1.76 3.51
C PRO A 169 -1.23 -2.96 4.33
N ALA A 170 -2.45 -2.93 4.85
CA ALA A 170 -2.97 -3.93 5.77
C ALA A 170 -4.29 -4.54 5.27
N LEU A 171 -4.45 -5.84 5.50
CA LEU A 171 -5.66 -6.61 5.23
C LEU A 171 -6.10 -7.33 6.51
N ARG A 172 -7.29 -7.04 7.00
CA ARG A 172 -7.88 -7.80 8.10
C ARG A 172 -8.48 -9.11 7.57
N LEU A 173 -8.25 -10.20 8.29
CA LEU A 173 -8.91 -11.47 8.01
C LEU A 173 -10.16 -11.62 8.88
N GLY A 174 -11.30 -11.64 8.22
CA GLY A 174 -12.60 -11.93 8.86
C GLY A 174 -12.87 -13.42 8.98
N ALA A 175 -14.08 -13.76 9.44
CA ALA A 175 -14.51 -15.16 9.54
C ALA A 175 -14.39 -15.88 8.19
N PRO A 176 -14.08 -17.20 8.17
CA PRO A 176 -14.07 -18.00 6.94
C PRO A 176 -15.44 -17.99 6.25
N GLN A 177 -15.45 -18.01 4.90
CA GLN A 177 -16.70 -18.21 4.17
C GLN A 177 -17.23 -19.61 4.45
N LYS A 178 -18.49 -19.67 4.87
CA LYS A 178 -19.24 -20.95 4.91
C LYS A 178 -19.60 -21.32 3.47
N HIS A 179 -19.13 -22.46 3.00
CA HIS A 179 -19.53 -23.07 1.74
C HIS A 179 -20.79 -23.91 1.93
#